data_8075de9baef6c44d507772d0d0f4bca0
#
_entry.id   8075de9baef6c44d507772d0d0f4bca0
#
_cell.length_a   1.000
_cell.length_b   1.000
_cell.length_c   1.000
_cell.angle_alpha   90.00
_cell.angle_beta   90.00
_cell.angle_gamma   90.00
#
_symmetry.space_group_name_H-M   'P 1'
#
loop_
_entity.id
_entity.type
_entity.pdbx_description
1 polymer ?
#
loop_
_entity_poly.entity_id
_entity_poly.type
_entity_poly.pdbx_seq_one_letter_code
_entity_poly.pdbx_strand_id
1 'polypeptide(L)'
;MLNGKVAVVTGASRGIGRQIAISMAKEGAVVIVNYNGSAAKAEDVVKEITEAGGQAEAVQCNVSDYSAAEVFLKDIISRYKRIDILV
;
A
#
# COMPACT_ATOMS: atom_id res chain seq x y z
N MET A 1 -4.59 2.88 -16.44
CA MET A 1 -5.14 1.52 -16.42
C MET A 1 -5.78 1.17 -15.08
N LEU A 2 -5.13 1.53 -13.96
CA LEU A 2 -5.70 1.28 -12.64
C LEU A 2 -6.25 2.54 -11.98
N ASN A 3 -6.62 3.54 -12.76
CA ASN A 3 -7.14 4.80 -12.23
C ASN A 3 -8.34 4.56 -11.33
N GLY A 4 -8.30 5.13 -10.14
CA GLY A 4 -9.37 4.98 -9.16
C GLY A 4 -9.36 3.67 -8.39
N LYS A 5 -8.48 2.74 -8.72
CA LYS A 5 -8.35 1.48 -7.98
C LYS A 5 -7.52 1.67 -6.72
N VAL A 6 -7.81 0.89 -5.70
CA VAL A 6 -7.05 0.89 -4.46
C VAL A 6 -6.32 -0.45 -4.32
N ALA A 7 -5.01 -0.40 -4.23
CA ALA A 7 -4.17 -1.59 -4.11
C ALA A 7 -3.49 -1.60 -2.75
N VAL A 8 -3.62 -2.72 -2.04
CA VAL A 8 -2.91 -2.94 -0.77
C VAL A 8 -1.77 -3.90 -1.06
N VAL A 9 -0.53 -3.47 -0.83
CA VAL A 9 0.64 -4.29 -1.07
C VAL A 9 1.33 -4.58 0.25
N THR A 10 1.28 -5.83 0.70
CA THR A 10 1.93 -6.24 1.95
C THR A 10 3.41 -6.44 1.71
N GLY A 11 4.23 -6.12 2.71
CA GLY A 11 5.67 -6.22 2.59
C GLY A 11 6.23 -5.31 1.52
N ALA A 12 5.61 -4.16 1.28
CA ALA A 12 5.92 -3.30 0.15
C ALA A 12 7.10 -2.36 0.40
N SER A 13 7.73 -2.43 1.58
CA SER A 13 8.83 -1.53 1.91
C SER A 13 10.13 -1.88 1.21
N ARG A 14 10.25 -3.06 0.63
CA ARG A 14 11.48 -3.48 -0.07
C ARG A 14 11.22 -4.64 -1.02
N GLY A 15 12.21 -4.91 -1.87
CA GLY A 15 12.22 -6.08 -2.75
C GLY A 15 11.12 -6.07 -3.79
N ILE A 16 10.54 -7.23 -4.02
CA ILE A 16 9.51 -7.42 -5.04
C ILE A 16 8.25 -6.62 -4.68
N GLY A 17 7.89 -6.58 -3.40
CA GLY A 17 6.73 -5.79 -2.95
C GLY A 17 6.86 -4.31 -3.29
N ARG A 18 8.07 -3.76 -3.11
CA ARG A 18 8.36 -2.37 -3.46
C ARG A 18 8.15 -2.13 -4.96
N GLN A 19 8.68 -3.01 -5.80
CA GLN A 19 8.52 -2.89 -7.26
C GLN A 19 7.06 -2.99 -7.68
N ILE A 20 6.31 -3.89 -7.08
CA ILE A 20 4.88 -4.04 -7.38
C ILE A 20 4.14 -2.76 -7.01
N ALA A 21 4.41 -2.20 -5.83
CA ALA A 21 3.77 -0.98 -5.37
C ALA A 21 4.03 0.18 -6.34
N ILE A 22 5.27 0.35 -6.75
CA ILE A 22 5.65 1.41 -7.68
C ILE A 22 4.98 1.22 -9.04
N SER A 23 4.97 -0.02 -9.54
CA SER A 23 4.34 -0.33 -10.83
C SER A 23 2.85 -0.04 -10.82
N MET A 24 2.15 -0.43 -9.75
CA MET A 24 0.71 -0.17 -9.63
C MET A 24 0.41 1.32 -9.55
N ALA A 25 1.24 2.08 -8.84
CA ALA A 25 1.08 3.52 -8.75
C ALA A 25 1.25 4.19 -10.12
N LYS A 26 2.17 3.71 -10.92
CA LYS A 26 2.36 4.21 -12.29
C LYS A 26 1.13 3.96 -13.16
N GLU A 27 0.39 2.90 -12.87
CA GLU A 27 -0.85 2.59 -13.58
C GLU A 27 -2.06 3.38 -13.06
N GLY A 28 -1.87 4.23 -12.06
CA GLY A 28 -2.90 5.11 -11.54
C GLY A 28 -3.59 4.64 -10.26
N ALA A 29 -3.17 3.52 -9.69
CA ALA A 29 -3.76 3.03 -8.44
C ALA A 29 -3.34 3.91 -7.26
N VAL A 30 -4.22 4.01 -6.27
CA VAL A 30 -3.85 4.48 -4.94
C VAL A 30 -3.24 3.27 -4.22
N VAL A 31 -2.00 3.38 -3.80
CA VAL A 31 -1.27 2.25 -3.23
C VAL A 31 -1.13 2.40 -1.72
N ILE A 32 -1.61 1.41 -0.99
CA ILE A 32 -1.40 1.32 0.45
C ILE A 32 -0.15 0.47 0.67
N VAL A 33 0.92 1.12 1.12
CA VAL A 33 2.21 0.47 1.37
C VAL A 33 2.17 -0.06 2.79
N ASN A 34 1.89 -1.35 2.93
CA ASN A 34 1.85 -1.99 4.24
C ASN A 34 3.26 -2.36 4.68
N TYR A 35 3.58 -2.06 5.92
CA TYR A 35 4.85 -2.46 6.52
C TYR A 35 4.63 -2.96 7.94
N ASN A 36 5.57 -3.75 8.45
CA ASN A 36 5.52 -4.19 9.84
C ASN A 36 6.67 -3.61 10.66
N GLY A 37 7.88 -3.64 10.14
CA GLY A 37 9.07 -3.31 10.91
C GLY A 37 9.68 -1.94 10.65
N SER A 38 9.76 -1.50 9.41
CA SER A 38 10.52 -0.29 9.08
C SER A 38 9.65 0.79 8.44
N ALA A 39 9.24 1.75 9.27
CA ALA A 39 8.51 2.92 8.79
C ALA A 39 9.35 3.72 7.80
N ALA A 40 10.66 3.87 8.05
CA ALA A 40 11.53 4.65 7.18
C ALA A 40 11.56 4.10 5.74
N LYS A 41 11.65 2.79 5.60
CA LYS A 41 11.67 2.16 4.27
C LYS A 41 10.32 2.30 3.57
N ALA A 42 9.22 2.17 4.31
CA ALA A 42 7.89 2.35 3.74
C ALA A 42 7.68 3.79 3.28
N GLU A 43 8.14 4.76 4.08
CA GLU A 43 8.05 6.17 3.72
C GLU A 43 8.87 6.49 2.47
N ASP A 44 10.03 5.83 2.29
CA ASP A 44 10.82 5.99 1.08
C ASP A 44 10.05 5.55 -0.16
N VAL A 45 9.30 4.45 -0.07
CA VAL A 45 8.48 3.98 -1.18
C VAL A 45 7.36 4.97 -1.48
N VAL A 46 6.68 5.46 -0.44
CA VAL A 46 5.63 6.46 -0.59
C VAL A 46 6.18 7.72 -1.24
N LYS A 47 7.35 8.18 -0.80
CA LYS A 47 7.99 9.36 -1.35
C LYS A 47 8.30 9.18 -2.84
N GLU A 48 8.85 8.04 -3.22
CA GLU A 48 9.15 7.75 -4.62
C GLU A 48 7.90 7.78 -5.48
N ILE A 49 6.82 7.19 -4.97
CA ILE A 49 5.55 7.17 -5.69
C ILE A 49 4.97 8.57 -5.83
N THR A 50 4.96 9.35 -4.75
CA THR A 50 4.37 10.69 -4.78
C THR A 50 5.19 11.66 -5.62
N GLU A 51 6.50 11.53 -5.61
CA GLU A 51 7.37 12.37 -6.45
C GLU A 51 7.18 12.07 -7.94
N ALA A 52 6.76 10.88 -8.27
CA ALA A 52 6.44 10.51 -9.65
C ALA A 52 5.01 10.86 -10.05
N GLY A 53 4.27 11.53 -9.17
CA GLY A 53 2.89 11.94 -9.47
C GLY A 53 1.82 10.95 -9.05
N GLY A 54 2.19 9.88 -8.37
CA GLY A 54 1.24 8.87 -7.91
C GLY A 54 0.67 9.18 -6.53
N GLN A 55 -0.13 8.26 -6.02
CA GLN A 55 -0.73 8.37 -4.70
C GLN A 55 -0.43 7.14 -3.88
N ALA A 56 0.06 7.33 -2.67
CA ALA A 56 0.38 6.23 -1.78
C ALA A 56 0.31 6.66 -0.33
N GLU A 57 0.09 5.69 0.55
CA GLU A 57 0.07 5.89 1.99
C GLU A 57 0.76 4.70 2.64
N ALA A 58 1.59 4.95 3.65
CA ALA A 58 2.24 3.89 4.42
C ALA A 58 1.39 3.59 5.64
N VAL A 59 1.08 2.31 5.87
CA VAL A 59 0.27 1.88 7.02
C VAL A 59 0.94 0.70 7.69
N GLN A 60 1.19 0.82 8.98
CA GLN A 60 1.78 -0.25 9.78
C GLN A 60 0.73 -1.29 10.13
N CYS A 61 1.04 -2.56 9.87
CA CYS A 61 0.20 -3.67 10.30
C CYS A 61 0.99 -4.96 10.21
N ASN A 62 0.90 -5.77 11.26
CA ASN A 62 1.41 -7.13 11.22
C ASN A 62 0.32 -8.03 10.61
N VAL A 63 0.44 -8.33 9.33
CA VAL A 63 -0.58 -9.10 8.61
C VAL A 63 -0.61 -10.58 9.00
N SER A 64 0.38 -11.03 9.79
CA SER A 64 0.35 -12.37 10.37
C SER A 64 -0.62 -12.46 11.55
N ASP A 65 -0.95 -11.32 12.15
CA ASP A 65 -1.95 -11.24 13.21
C ASP A 65 -3.32 -11.07 12.55
N TYR A 66 -4.14 -12.09 12.63
CA TYR A 66 -5.44 -12.12 11.97
C TYR A 66 -6.33 -10.94 12.39
N SER A 67 -6.41 -10.67 13.70
CA SER A 67 -7.24 -9.58 14.20
C SER A 67 -6.75 -8.22 13.74
N ALA A 68 -5.44 -8.00 13.76
CA ALA A 68 -4.85 -6.76 13.30
C ALA A 68 -5.08 -6.56 11.80
N ALA A 69 -4.92 -7.63 11.02
CA ALA A 69 -5.15 -7.57 9.57
C ALA A 69 -6.60 -7.24 9.25
N GLU A 70 -7.55 -7.81 9.98
CA GLU A 70 -8.96 -7.54 9.78
C GLU A 70 -9.28 -6.05 10.04
N VAL A 71 -8.78 -5.50 11.14
CA VAL A 71 -8.98 -4.09 11.46
C VAL A 71 -8.35 -3.19 10.39
N PHE A 72 -7.14 -3.54 9.96
CA PHE A 72 -6.43 -2.80 8.91
C PHE A 72 -7.24 -2.75 7.61
N LEU A 73 -7.74 -3.89 7.15
CA LEU A 73 -8.51 -3.94 5.90
C LEU A 73 -9.83 -3.18 6.01
N LYS A 74 -10.50 -3.31 7.16
CA LYS A 74 -11.75 -2.57 7.41
C LYS A 74 -11.51 -1.06 7.40
N ASP A 75 -10.39 -0.61 7.97
CA ASP A 75 -10.04 0.81 7.98
C ASP A 75 -9.83 1.32 6.55
N ILE A 76 -9.10 0.58 5.73
CA ILE A 76 -8.87 0.96 4.34
C ILE A 76 -10.19 1.05 3.57
N ILE A 77 -11.06 0.06 3.72
CA ILE A 77 -12.36 0.07 3.06
C ILE A 77 -13.19 1.27 3.53
N SER A 78 -13.14 1.58 4.83
CA SER A 78 -13.88 2.73 5.37
C SER A 78 -13.42 4.05 4.76
N ARG A 79 -12.11 4.23 4.60
CA ARG A 79 -11.54 5.48 4.11
C ARG A 79 -11.61 5.62 2.58
N TYR A 80 -11.36 4.54 1.86
CA TYR A 80 -11.27 4.58 0.39
C TYR A 80 -12.50 3.98 -0.29
N LYS A 81 -13.38 3.34 0.46
CA LYS A 81 -14.64 2.73 -0.02
C LYS A 81 -14.44 1.50 -0.89
N ARG A 82 -13.20 1.05 -1.05
CA ARG A 82 -12.92 -0.13 -1.87
C ARG A 82 -11.51 -0.67 -1.62
N ILE A 83 -11.32 -1.94 -1.91
CA ILE A 83 -10.01 -2.55 -2.10
C ILE A 83 -10.15 -3.39 -3.36
N ASP A 84 -9.39 -3.08 -4.38
CA ASP A 84 -9.50 -3.76 -5.68
C ASP A 84 -8.43 -4.83 -5.84
N ILE A 85 -7.24 -4.59 -5.24
CA ILE A 85 -6.10 -5.46 -5.39
C ILE A 85 -5.45 -5.65 -4.02
N LEU A 86 -5.16 -6.90 -3.69
CA LEU A 86 -4.47 -7.25 -2.45
C LEU A 86 -3.31 -8.18 -2.79
N VAL A 87 -2.10 -7.76 -2.48
CA VAL A 87 -0.88 -8.52 -2.79
C VAL A 87 -0.17 -8.95 -1.52
#